data_8b7492724da40403b648d4faa04ed6c7
#
_entry.id   8b7492724da40403b648d4faa04ed6c7
#
_cell.length_a   1.000
_cell.length_b   1.000
_cell.length_c   1.000
_cell.angle_alpha   90.00
_cell.angle_beta   90.00
_cell.angle_gamma   90.00
#
_symmetry.space_group_name_H-M   'P 1'
#
loop_
_entity.id
_entity.type
_entity.pdbx_description
1 polymer ?
#
loop_
_entity_poly.entity_id
_entity_poly.type
_entity_poly.pdbx_seq_one_letter_code
_entity_poly.pdbx_strand_id
1 'polypeptide(L)'
;MKELTIFCPTIGVGGVEKNLYLILNYLIKKNLKINLITCNFEKKKYLHKKINIIGPNNTNFSKSNRLFKIILCLIYFFKSGLNKKKTILFSFQSNIYLIIVAYLTNHKIISRINASPDIYLKNSIKRFLFSKIYKLSNIVIVNSYDLKKKVKKFLNIESKMIYNPVYTKRVNRFKSRNSVIKKKKQVNLLNVGRLTYQKNQLLLLKAFKELREFNYNLTIIGNGSKENNLKNFIKINKLQKKIKIIKNITNIDKFLINCDAFILTSRFEGLPNVLIEAQIMNKFIISSNCPTGPREILMNGKAGYLFKNNNLSDLKIKIKKFFLMRNDIEISKKIKYGYKNLNRFDANENLYKYYKEIIKI
;
A
#
# COMPACT_ATOMS: atom_id res chain seq x y z
N MET A 1 18.93 -7.27 -25.33
CA MET A 1 18.43 -7.13 -23.94
C MET A 1 17.25 -6.16 -23.96
N LYS A 2 16.05 -6.55 -23.45
CA LYS A 2 14.91 -5.63 -23.39
C LYS A 2 15.21 -4.49 -22.41
N GLU A 3 14.87 -3.26 -22.80
CA GLU A 3 15.03 -2.06 -21.99
C GLU A 3 13.66 -1.63 -21.43
N LEU A 4 13.61 -1.35 -20.12
CA LEU A 4 12.40 -0.95 -19.41
C LEU A 4 12.62 0.41 -18.76
N THR A 5 11.73 1.35 -19.04
CA THR A 5 11.72 2.68 -18.42
C THR A 5 10.55 2.80 -17.45
N ILE A 6 10.85 2.89 -16.17
CA ILE A 6 9.84 2.99 -15.10
C ILE A 6 9.65 4.45 -14.70
N PHE A 7 8.40 4.89 -14.70
CA PHE A 7 7.99 6.25 -14.34
C PHE A 7 7.36 6.29 -12.96
N CYS A 8 8.08 6.86 -12.00
CA CYS A 8 7.62 7.03 -10.62
C CYS A 8 8.07 8.40 -10.06
N PRO A 9 7.35 9.49 -10.39
CA PRO A 9 7.76 10.86 -10.05
C PRO A 9 7.99 11.09 -8.56
N THR A 10 7.30 10.35 -7.69
CA THR A 10 7.40 10.53 -6.24
C THR A 10 7.70 9.18 -5.58
N ILE A 11 8.87 9.06 -4.97
CA ILE A 11 9.25 7.90 -4.19
C ILE A 11 9.29 8.30 -2.71
N GLY A 12 8.26 7.92 -1.97
CA GLY A 12 8.15 8.18 -0.54
C GLY A 12 8.49 6.95 0.32
N VAL A 13 7.91 6.89 1.50
CA VAL A 13 7.98 5.74 2.42
C VAL A 13 6.57 5.16 2.53
N GLY A 14 6.28 4.10 1.77
CA GLY A 14 4.96 3.48 1.76
C GLY A 14 4.93 2.11 1.09
N GLY A 15 3.75 1.49 1.06
CA GLY A 15 3.56 0.16 0.48
C GLY A 15 3.77 0.12 -1.04
N VAL A 16 3.43 1.20 -1.75
CA VAL A 16 3.63 1.30 -3.21
C VAL A 16 5.11 1.30 -3.53
N GLU A 17 5.89 2.07 -2.79
CA GLU A 17 7.34 2.19 -2.97
C GLU A 17 8.08 0.91 -2.58
N LYS A 18 7.67 0.24 -1.50
CA LYS A 18 8.19 -1.10 -1.15
C LYS A 18 8.01 -2.08 -2.33
N ASN A 19 6.82 -2.07 -2.95
CA ASN A 19 6.55 -2.92 -4.11
C ASN A 19 7.42 -2.54 -5.31
N LEU A 20 7.63 -1.24 -5.56
CA LEU A 20 8.51 -0.77 -6.62
C LEU A 20 9.93 -1.32 -6.44
N TYR A 21 10.51 -1.21 -5.24
CA TYR A 21 11.86 -1.72 -4.97
C TYR A 21 11.98 -3.22 -5.19
N LEU A 22 10.98 -4.00 -4.76
CA LEU A 22 10.98 -5.45 -4.96
C LEU A 22 10.90 -5.81 -6.45
N ILE A 23 10.05 -5.14 -7.21
CA ILE A 23 9.90 -5.36 -8.65
C ILE A 23 11.20 -4.99 -9.38
N LEU A 24 11.76 -3.80 -9.13
CA LEU A 24 13.00 -3.35 -9.74
C LEU A 24 14.15 -4.32 -9.49
N ASN A 25 14.38 -4.69 -8.22
CA ASN A 25 15.47 -5.59 -7.84
C ASN A 25 15.30 -7.00 -8.45
N TYR A 26 14.06 -7.46 -8.62
CA TYR A 26 13.78 -8.72 -9.28
C TYR A 26 14.09 -8.68 -10.78
N LEU A 27 13.63 -7.61 -11.45
CA LEU A 27 13.81 -7.44 -12.89
C LEU A 27 15.28 -7.29 -13.29
N ILE A 28 16.09 -6.61 -12.48
CA ILE A 28 17.56 -6.55 -12.66
C ILE A 28 18.19 -7.95 -12.63
N LYS A 29 17.75 -8.82 -11.72
CA LYS A 29 18.22 -10.22 -11.65
C LYS A 29 17.79 -11.06 -12.86
N LYS A 30 16.83 -10.59 -13.64
CA LYS A 30 16.39 -11.18 -14.92
C LYS A 30 17.05 -10.53 -16.13
N ASN A 31 18.18 -9.84 -15.94
CA ASN A 31 18.99 -9.20 -16.98
C ASN A 31 18.24 -8.18 -17.85
N LEU A 32 17.25 -7.46 -17.27
CA LEU A 32 16.63 -6.32 -17.93
C LEU A 32 17.44 -5.06 -17.66
N LYS A 33 17.63 -4.24 -18.70
CA LYS A 33 18.18 -2.89 -18.55
C LYS A 33 17.07 -1.96 -18.04
N ILE A 34 17.26 -1.31 -16.90
CA ILE A 34 16.21 -0.53 -16.23
C ILE A 34 16.62 0.92 -16.09
N ASN A 35 15.79 1.82 -16.62
CA ASN A 35 15.81 3.24 -16.32
C ASN A 35 14.67 3.56 -15.33
N LEU A 36 14.95 4.33 -14.30
CA LEU A 36 13.97 4.82 -13.34
C LEU A 36 13.91 6.34 -13.40
N ILE A 37 12.77 6.87 -13.85
CA ILE A 37 12.53 8.32 -13.88
C ILE A 37 11.83 8.75 -12.60
N THR A 38 12.48 9.64 -11.82
CA THR A 38 11.97 10.09 -10.53
C THR A 38 12.57 11.45 -10.14
N CYS A 39 11.82 12.21 -9.32
CA CYS A 39 12.33 13.43 -8.67
C CYS A 39 12.89 13.20 -7.25
N ASN A 40 12.96 11.95 -6.77
CA ASN A 40 13.36 11.63 -5.39
C ASN A 40 14.64 10.78 -5.36
N PHE A 41 15.80 11.42 -5.31
CA PHE A 41 17.10 10.73 -5.26
C PHE A 41 17.49 10.24 -3.85
N GLU A 42 16.89 10.77 -2.79
CA GLU A 42 17.19 10.40 -1.40
C GLU A 42 17.04 8.89 -1.11
N LYS A 43 16.23 8.21 -1.91
CA LYS A 43 15.95 6.76 -1.75
C LYS A 43 16.86 5.87 -2.61
N LYS A 44 17.86 6.41 -3.28
CA LYS A 44 18.81 5.69 -4.13
C LYS A 44 19.46 4.50 -3.41
N LYS A 45 19.72 4.60 -2.11
CA LYS A 45 20.32 3.55 -1.28
C LYS A 45 19.52 2.23 -1.24
N TYR A 46 18.23 2.24 -1.54
CA TYR A 46 17.38 1.05 -1.60
C TYR A 46 17.33 0.39 -2.97
N LEU A 47 17.94 1.00 -3.97
CA LEU A 47 17.94 0.55 -5.35
C LEU A 47 19.24 -0.17 -5.70
N HIS A 48 19.16 -1.17 -6.56
CA HIS A 48 20.31 -1.88 -7.07
C HIS A 48 21.19 -0.93 -7.91
N LYS A 49 22.52 -1.03 -7.78
CA LYS A 49 23.49 -0.13 -8.47
C LYS A 49 23.37 -0.12 -10.01
N LYS A 50 22.87 -1.23 -10.60
CA LYS A 50 22.66 -1.35 -12.06
C LYS A 50 21.44 -0.59 -12.59
N ILE A 51 20.62 0.02 -11.73
CA ILE A 51 19.46 0.81 -12.15
C ILE A 51 19.95 2.20 -12.54
N ASN A 52 19.71 2.60 -13.79
CA ASN A 52 19.96 3.93 -14.25
C ASN A 52 18.86 4.88 -13.75
N ILE A 53 19.19 5.83 -12.88
CA ILE A 53 18.24 6.78 -12.31
C ILE A 53 18.32 8.08 -13.08
N ILE A 54 17.18 8.53 -13.61
CA ILE A 54 17.03 9.73 -14.43
C ILE A 54 16.11 10.71 -13.72
N GLY A 55 16.57 11.96 -13.60
CA GLY A 55 15.82 13.04 -12.96
C GLY A 55 16.74 14.15 -12.45
N PRO A 56 16.21 15.16 -11.76
CA PRO A 56 17.00 16.28 -11.27
C PRO A 56 17.96 15.84 -10.17
N ASN A 57 19.22 16.20 -10.27
CA ASN A 57 20.25 15.88 -9.26
C ASN A 57 20.06 16.64 -7.94
N ASN A 58 19.20 17.66 -7.92
CA ASN A 58 18.99 18.51 -6.77
C ASN A 58 17.81 17.99 -5.91
N THR A 59 18.04 17.81 -4.60
CA THR A 59 17.04 17.38 -3.62
C THR A 59 15.94 18.42 -3.34
N ASN A 60 16.13 19.67 -3.75
CA ASN A 60 15.19 20.77 -3.51
C ASN A 60 13.78 20.53 -4.09
N PHE A 61 13.65 19.65 -5.08
CA PHE A 61 12.35 19.31 -5.67
C PHE A 61 11.55 18.25 -4.88
N SER A 62 12.12 17.65 -3.86
CA SER A 62 11.41 16.63 -3.04
C SER A 62 10.13 17.18 -2.39
N LYS A 63 10.13 18.46 -2.01
CA LYS A 63 9.00 19.18 -1.39
C LYS A 63 8.00 19.79 -2.40
N SER A 64 8.33 19.85 -3.69
CA SER A 64 7.46 20.44 -4.72
C SER A 64 6.14 19.70 -4.86
N ASN A 65 5.14 20.37 -5.46
CA ASN A 65 3.84 19.77 -5.69
C ASN A 65 3.94 18.59 -6.68
N ARG A 66 2.91 17.75 -6.68
CA ARG A 66 2.91 16.51 -7.47
C ARG A 66 2.92 16.77 -8.98
N LEU A 67 2.18 17.76 -9.44
CA LEU A 67 2.10 18.10 -10.88
C LEU A 67 3.44 18.56 -11.42
N PHE A 68 4.12 19.44 -10.68
CA PHE A 68 5.47 19.88 -11.03
C PHE A 68 6.46 18.72 -11.19
N LYS A 69 6.43 17.76 -10.24
CA LYS A 69 7.27 16.55 -10.34
C LYS A 69 6.97 15.71 -11.56
N ILE A 70 5.70 15.61 -11.96
CA ILE A 70 5.31 14.86 -13.16
C ILE A 70 5.90 15.56 -14.40
N ILE A 71 5.69 16.87 -14.54
CA ILE A 71 6.21 17.67 -15.66
C ILE A 71 7.73 17.54 -15.73
N LEU A 72 8.41 17.71 -14.61
CA LEU A 72 9.86 17.59 -14.53
C LEU A 72 10.35 16.21 -14.97
N CYS A 73 9.71 15.14 -14.52
CA CYS A 73 10.03 13.78 -14.96
C CYS A 73 9.81 13.57 -16.46
N LEU A 74 8.79 14.18 -17.06
CA LEU A 74 8.55 14.12 -18.50
C LEU A 74 9.67 14.90 -19.27
N ILE A 75 10.08 16.06 -18.79
CA ILE A 75 11.21 16.79 -19.36
C ILE A 75 12.48 15.92 -19.36
N TYR A 76 12.78 15.25 -18.25
CA TYR A 76 13.94 14.35 -18.16
C TYR A 76 13.80 13.10 -19.03
N PHE A 77 12.59 12.60 -19.28
CA PHE A 77 12.35 11.53 -20.24
C PHE A 77 12.80 11.95 -21.65
N PHE A 78 12.41 13.14 -22.10
CA PHE A 78 12.82 13.67 -23.42
C PHE A 78 14.31 14.03 -23.46
N LYS A 79 14.83 14.74 -22.46
CA LYS A 79 16.26 15.11 -22.39
C LYS A 79 17.21 13.92 -22.39
N SER A 80 16.79 12.78 -21.81
CA SER A 80 17.61 11.56 -21.80
C SER A 80 17.61 10.80 -23.14
N GLY A 81 16.87 11.26 -24.14
CA GLY A 81 16.75 10.59 -25.44
C GLY A 81 15.96 9.27 -25.39
N LEU A 82 15.31 8.95 -24.26
CA LEU A 82 14.52 7.72 -24.14
C LEU A 82 13.29 7.70 -25.06
N ASN A 83 12.79 8.88 -25.46
CA ASN A 83 11.71 9.01 -26.42
C ASN A 83 12.06 8.51 -27.84
N LYS A 84 13.36 8.41 -28.16
CA LYS A 84 13.88 7.89 -29.45
C LYS A 84 14.33 6.42 -29.36
N LYS A 85 14.32 5.81 -28.17
CA LYS A 85 14.78 4.44 -27.95
C LYS A 85 13.61 3.45 -27.91
N LYS A 86 13.83 2.24 -28.42
CA LYS A 86 12.87 1.14 -28.24
C LYS A 86 12.91 0.65 -26.78
N THR A 87 12.17 1.30 -25.88
CA THR A 87 12.04 0.92 -24.47
C THR A 87 10.56 0.69 -24.13
N ILE A 88 10.29 -0.25 -23.25
CA ILE A 88 8.93 -0.43 -22.71
C ILE A 88 8.73 0.56 -21.57
N LEU A 89 7.66 1.34 -21.60
CA LEU A 89 7.32 2.26 -20.53
C LEU A 89 6.49 1.54 -19.47
N PHE A 90 6.82 1.72 -18.20
CA PHE A 90 6.02 1.21 -17.09
C PHE A 90 5.63 2.33 -16.12
N SER A 91 4.37 2.73 -16.18
CA SER A 91 3.81 3.75 -15.30
C SER A 91 3.43 3.16 -13.95
N PHE A 92 4.20 3.50 -12.92
CA PHE A 92 3.93 3.10 -11.53
C PHE A 92 3.06 4.11 -10.78
N GLN A 93 3.10 5.38 -11.22
CA GLN A 93 2.29 6.50 -10.74
C GLN A 93 2.04 7.46 -11.90
N SER A 94 0.95 8.25 -11.78
CA SER A 94 0.65 9.33 -12.75
C SER A 94 0.38 8.83 -14.18
N ASN A 95 -0.31 7.71 -14.27
CA ASN A 95 -0.51 6.93 -15.49
C ASN A 95 -0.97 7.75 -16.70
N ILE A 96 -1.97 8.62 -16.54
CA ILE A 96 -2.58 9.38 -17.63
C ILE A 96 -1.53 10.17 -18.44
N TYR A 97 -0.63 10.85 -17.75
CA TYR A 97 0.40 11.66 -18.42
C TYR A 97 1.37 10.79 -19.22
N LEU A 98 1.83 9.69 -18.64
CA LEU A 98 2.76 8.82 -19.36
C LEU A 98 2.08 8.02 -20.48
N ILE A 99 0.79 7.67 -20.36
CA ILE A 99 0.04 6.99 -21.43
C ILE A 99 -0.06 7.91 -22.66
N ILE A 100 -0.38 9.19 -22.46
CA ILE A 100 -0.43 10.17 -23.55
C ILE A 100 0.94 10.30 -24.22
N VAL A 101 2.01 10.44 -23.43
CA VAL A 101 3.38 10.51 -23.97
C VAL A 101 3.74 9.23 -24.73
N ALA A 102 3.42 8.05 -24.18
CA ALA A 102 3.66 6.77 -24.84
C ALA A 102 2.96 6.66 -26.19
N TYR A 103 1.72 7.12 -26.27
CA TYR A 103 0.96 7.16 -27.52
C TYR A 103 1.62 8.08 -28.55
N LEU A 104 1.96 9.30 -28.17
CA LEU A 104 2.60 10.30 -29.05
C LEU A 104 4.01 9.89 -29.51
N THR A 105 4.73 9.10 -28.73
CA THR A 105 6.09 8.63 -29.03
C THR A 105 6.15 7.18 -29.51
N ASN A 106 5.00 6.57 -29.78
CA ASN A 106 4.85 5.19 -30.27
C ASN A 106 5.55 4.13 -29.38
N HIS A 107 5.48 4.31 -28.05
CA HIS A 107 6.02 3.35 -27.09
C HIS A 107 4.96 2.35 -26.60
N LYS A 108 5.38 1.12 -26.36
CA LYS A 108 4.59 0.16 -25.59
C LYS A 108 4.56 0.57 -24.13
N ILE A 109 3.37 0.55 -23.51
CA ILE A 109 3.20 0.99 -22.13
C ILE A 109 2.42 -0.01 -21.25
N ILE A 110 2.94 -0.23 -20.06
CA ILE A 110 2.26 -0.92 -18.94
C ILE A 110 1.82 0.15 -17.93
N SER A 111 0.55 0.13 -17.54
CA SER A 111 0.02 1.07 -16.54
C SER A 111 -0.43 0.33 -15.29
N ARG A 112 0.02 0.78 -14.11
CA ARG A 112 -0.37 0.15 -12.83
C ARG A 112 -1.32 1.05 -12.05
N ILE A 113 -2.55 0.57 -11.81
CA ILE A 113 -3.55 1.26 -10.99
C ILE A 113 -3.45 0.77 -9.55
N ASN A 114 -3.20 1.69 -8.61
CA ASN A 114 -2.94 1.41 -7.20
C ASN A 114 -4.09 1.79 -6.26
N ALA A 115 -5.10 2.49 -6.75
CA ALA A 115 -6.24 2.97 -5.97
C ALA A 115 -7.53 2.87 -6.79
N SER A 116 -8.64 2.75 -6.10
CA SER A 116 -9.95 2.61 -6.74
C SER A 116 -10.35 3.88 -7.50
N PRO A 117 -10.77 3.78 -8.78
CA PRO A 117 -11.09 4.93 -9.62
C PRO A 117 -12.28 5.74 -9.12
N ASP A 118 -13.24 5.15 -8.44
CA ASP A 118 -14.42 5.83 -7.86
C ASP A 118 -14.06 6.89 -6.81
N ILE A 119 -12.86 6.83 -6.25
CA ILE A 119 -12.40 7.79 -5.25
C ILE A 119 -12.06 9.14 -5.90
N TYR A 120 -11.49 9.13 -7.10
CA TYR A 120 -10.98 10.34 -7.78
C TYR A 120 -11.67 10.66 -9.10
N LEU A 121 -12.53 9.76 -9.62
CA LEU A 121 -13.30 9.93 -10.86
C LEU A 121 -14.81 10.04 -10.57
N LYS A 122 -15.19 11.02 -9.77
CA LYS A 122 -16.61 11.27 -9.48
C LYS A 122 -17.36 11.88 -10.68
N ASN A 123 -16.69 12.75 -11.46
CA ASN A 123 -17.24 13.41 -12.64
C ASN A 123 -17.29 12.42 -13.82
N SER A 124 -18.42 12.35 -14.52
CA SER A 124 -18.66 11.44 -15.65
C SER A 124 -17.78 11.75 -16.86
N ILE A 125 -17.58 13.02 -17.19
CA ILE A 125 -16.72 13.46 -18.30
C ILE A 125 -15.28 13.05 -18.04
N LYS A 126 -14.77 13.35 -16.84
CA LYS A 126 -13.43 12.95 -16.45
C LYS A 126 -13.26 11.42 -16.48
N ARG A 127 -14.28 10.68 -16.05
CA ARG A 127 -14.28 9.22 -16.10
C ARG A 127 -14.21 8.71 -17.54
N PHE A 128 -14.99 9.31 -18.45
CA PHE A 128 -14.99 8.96 -19.88
C PHE A 128 -13.60 9.22 -20.50
N LEU A 129 -13.02 10.40 -20.28
CA LEU A 129 -11.69 10.75 -20.78
C LEU A 129 -10.61 9.79 -20.26
N PHE A 130 -10.62 9.48 -18.96
CA PHE A 130 -9.67 8.53 -18.36
C PHE A 130 -9.86 7.12 -18.95
N SER A 131 -11.10 6.69 -19.17
CA SER A 131 -11.39 5.41 -19.86
C SER A 131 -10.73 5.35 -21.23
N LYS A 132 -10.92 6.38 -22.05
CA LYS A 132 -10.33 6.46 -23.39
C LYS A 132 -8.79 6.43 -23.33
N ILE A 133 -8.18 7.22 -22.43
CA ILE A 133 -6.73 7.25 -22.29
C ILE A 133 -6.18 5.89 -21.82
N TYR A 134 -6.78 5.27 -20.79
CA TYR A 134 -6.30 3.97 -20.32
C TYR A 134 -6.41 2.85 -21.38
N LYS A 135 -7.35 2.93 -22.31
CA LYS A 135 -7.45 1.99 -23.45
C LYS A 135 -6.25 2.04 -24.40
N LEU A 136 -5.45 3.11 -24.35
CA LEU A 136 -4.20 3.23 -25.11
C LEU A 136 -3.06 2.42 -24.43
N SER A 137 -3.24 1.94 -23.21
CA SER A 137 -2.24 1.10 -22.56
C SER A 137 -2.25 -0.31 -23.13
N ASN A 138 -1.07 -0.86 -23.44
CA ASN A 138 -0.94 -2.25 -23.89
C ASN A 138 -1.36 -3.24 -22.78
N ILE A 139 -0.99 -2.93 -21.54
CA ILE A 139 -1.38 -3.72 -20.35
C ILE A 139 -1.74 -2.77 -19.21
N VAL A 140 -2.88 -3.03 -18.58
CA VAL A 140 -3.26 -2.40 -17.31
C VAL A 140 -3.13 -3.42 -16.19
N ILE A 141 -2.32 -3.14 -15.17
CA ILE A 141 -2.13 -4.00 -14.01
C ILE A 141 -2.85 -3.40 -12.80
N VAL A 142 -3.54 -4.25 -12.05
CA VAL A 142 -4.20 -3.91 -10.77
C VAL A 142 -3.72 -4.86 -9.69
N ASN A 143 -3.77 -4.44 -8.41
CA ASN A 143 -3.18 -5.17 -7.30
C ASN A 143 -4.18 -5.96 -6.44
N SER A 144 -5.46 -6.00 -6.81
CA SER A 144 -6.47 -6.78 -6.09
C SER A 144 -7.65 -7.13 -7.02
N TYR A 145 -8.37 -8.19 -6.68
CA TYR A 145 -9.55 -8.62 -7.43
C TYR A 145 -10.69 -7.59 -7.32
N ASP A 146 -10.88 -7.03 -6.13
CA ASP A 146 -11.85 -5.94 -5.92
C ASP A 146 -11.54 -4.73 -6.82
N LEU A 147 -10.24 -4.37 -6.95
CA LEU A 147 -9.82 -3.28 -7.82
C LEU A 147 -10.03 -3.62 -9.29
N LYS A 148 -9.77 -4.88 -9.71
CA LYS A 148 -10.05 -5.35 -11.08
C LYS A 148 -11.53 -5.15 -11.44
N LYS A 149 -12.45 -5.59 -10.57
CA LYS A 149 -13.88 -5.40 -10.76
C LYS A 149 -14.26 -3.93 -10.87
N LYS A 150 -13.68 -3.07 -10.02
CA LYS A 150 -13.96 -1.63 -10.06
C LYS A 150 -13.41 -0.95 -11.30
N VAL A 151 -12.20 -1.29 -11.75
CA VAL A 151 -11.62 -0.76 -12.98
C VAL A 151 -12.49 -1.15 -14.18
N LYS A 152 -12.94 -2.42 -14.28
CA LYS A 152 -13.88 -2.85 -15.31
C LYS A 152 -15.19 -2.08 -15.27
N LYS A 153 -15.81 -1.95 -14.07
CA LYS A 153 -17.09 -1.26 -13.91
C LYS A 153 -17.02 0.24 -14.21
N PHE A 154 -15.97 0.94 -13.72
CA PHE A 154 -15.89 2.40 -13.80
C PHE A 154 -15.20 2.93 -15.06
N LEU A 155 -14.24 2.19 -15.60
CA LEU A 155 -13.45 2.62 -16.75
C LEU A 155 -13.69 1.77 -17.99
N ASN A 156 -14.43 0.68 -17.88
CA ASN A 156 -14.65 -0.30 -18.95
C ASN A 156 -13.34 -0.75 -19.62
N ILE A 157 -12.37 -1.16 -18.78
CA ILE A 157 -11.03 -1.57 -19.19
C ILE A 157 -10.75 -2.97 -18.65
N GLU A 158 -10.17 -3.82 -19.49
CA GLU A 158 -9.62 -5.09 -19.05
C GLU A 158 -8.28 -4.85 -18.31
N SER A 159 -8.04 -5.62 -17.28
CA SER A 159 -6.81 -5.50 -16.49
C SER A 159 -6.30 -6.86 -16.01
N LYS A 160 -4.97 -6.96 -15.90
CA LYS A 160 -4.29 -8.11 -15.31
C LYS A 160 -4.18 -7.91 -13.80
N MET A 161 -4.62 -8.87 -13.03
CA MET A 161 -4.52 -8.82 -11.58
C MET A 161 -3.20 -9.48 -11.13
N ILE A 162 -2.35 -8.70 -10.46
CA ILE A 162 -1.10 -9.17 -9.85
C ILE A 162 -1.02 -8.58 -8.44
N TYR A 163 -1.05 -9.45 -7.44
CA TYR A 163 -0.94 -9.01 -6.04
C TYR A 163 0.40 -8.33 -5.74
N ASN A 164 0.40 -7.54 -4.69
CA ASN A 164 1.64 -6.98 -4.15
C ASN A 164 2.56 -8.11 -3.67
N PRO A 165 3.86 -8.08 -4.04
CA PRO A 165 4.83 -9.08 -3.63
C PRO A 165 5.29 -8.83 -2.18
N VAL A 166 4.52 -9.26 -1.18
CA VAL A 166 4.77 -8.92 0.24
C VAL A 166 5.31 -10.10 1.04
N TYR A 167 4.80 -11.30 0.78
CA TYR A 167 5.14 -12.50 1.54
C TYR A 167 6.34 -13.23 0.92
N THR A 168 7.29 -13.65 1.75
CA THR A 168 8.33 -14.61 1.34
C THR A 168 8.36 -15.77 2.31
N LYS A 169 8.45 -17.00 1.81
CA LYS A 169 8.54 -18.21 2.65
C LYS A 169 9.75 -18.20 3.61
N ARG A 170 10.79 -17.41 3.29
CA ARG A 170 11.98 -17.22 4.16
C ARG A 170 11.69 -16.43 5.45
N VAL A 171 10.57 -15.73 5.55
CA VAL A 171 10.13 -15.02 6.78
C VAL A 171 9.72 -16.01 7.88
N ASN A 172 9.76 -17.31 7.64
CA ASN A 172 9.54 -18.38 8.61
C ASN A 172 10.42 -18.31 9.89
N ARG A 173 11.46 -17.49 9.92
CA ARG A 173 12.28 -17.25 11.14
C ARG A 173 11.50 -16.68 12.34
N PHE A 174 10.31 -16.15 12.10
CA PHE A 174 9.43 -15.64 13.16
C PHE A 174 8.34 -16.64 13.60
N LYS A 175 8.39 -17.89 13.10
CA LYS A 175 7.39 -18.93 13.35
C LYS A 175 7.25 -19.39 14.79
N SER A 176 8.18 -19.12 15.67
CA SER A 176 8.24 -19.84 16.96
C SER A 176 7.67 -19.10 18.16
N ARG A 177 7.04 -17.95 18.01
CA ARG A 177 6.38 -17.32 19.15
C ARG A 177 4.86 -17.43 18.99
N ASN A 178 4.34 -18.52 19.58
CA ASN A 178 2.95 -18.85 19.89
C ASN A 178 1.88 -17.85 19.39
N SER A 179 1.03 -18.34 18.47
CA SER A 179 -0.25 -17.71 18.08
C SER A 179 -1.27 -17.55 19.21
N VAL A 180 -0.90 -17.92 20.44
CA VAL A 180 -1.70 -17.72 21.64
C VAL A 180 -1.43 -16.30 22.14
N ILE A 181 -2.45 -15.45 22.10
CA ILE A 181 -2.41 -14.17 22.79
C ILE A 181 -2.25 -14.50 24.28
N LYS A 182 -1.05 -14.29 24.84
CA LYS A 182 -0.80 -14.56 26.26
C LYS A 182 -1.83 -13.77 27.09
N LYS A 183 -2.32 -14.37 28.19
CA LYS A 183 -3.16 -13.67 29.19
C LYS A 183 -2.37 -12.50 29.81
N LYS A 184 -2.21 -11.41 29.07
CA LYS A 184 -1.60 -10.18 29.57
C LYS A 184 -2.67 -9.31 30.21
N LYS A 185 -2.36 -8.67 31.33
CA LYS A 185 -3.24 -7.65 31.92
C LYS A 185 -3.50 -6.49 30.96
N GLN A 186 -2.54 -6.15 30.11
CA GLN A 186 -2.61 -5.03 29.18
C GLN A 186 -2.47 -5.49 27.72
N VAL A 187 -3.32 -4.97 26.83
CA VAL A 187 -3.37 -5.28 25.40
C VAL A 187 -2.59 -4.25 24.58
N ASN A 188 -1.67 -4.71 23.76
CA ASN A 188 -0.89 -3.83 22.86
C ASN A 188 -1.54 -3.81 21.48
N LEU A 189 -1.96 -2.63 21.05
CA LEU A 189 -2.62 -2.39 19.77
C LEU A 189 -1.70 -1.56 18.87
N LEU A 190 -1.74 -1.84 17.58
CA LEU A 190 -0.90 -1.17 16.59
C LEU A 190 -1.73 -0.65 15.42
N ASN A 191 -1.47 0.58 15.03
CA ASN A 191 -1.90 1.16 13.76
C ASN A 191 -0.68 1.71 13.01
N VAL A 192 -0.54 1.42 11.73
CA VAL A 192 0.58 1.91 10.90
C VAL A 192 0.06 2.50 9.61
N GLY A 193 0.48 3.73 9.31
CA GLY A 193 0.13 4.38 8.06
C GLY A 193 0.37 5.88 8.09
N ARG A 194 0.36 6.51 6.90
CA ARG A 194 0.48 7.97 6.82
C ARG A 194 -0.61 8.66 7.64
N LEU A 195 -0.26 9.69 8.38
CA LEU A 195 -1.24 10.46 9.18
C LEU A 195 -2.00 11.43 8.27
N THR A 196 -2.99 10.91 7.56
CA THR A 196 -3.73 11.63 6.52
C THR A 196 -5.23 11.34 6.60
N TYR A 197 -6.03 12.12 5.88
CA TYR A 197 -7.48 11.89 5.73
C TYR A 197 -7.80 10.46 5.29
N GLN A 198 -7.00 9.90 4.37
CA GLN A 198 -7.17 8.54 3.86
C GLN A 198 -7.12 7.48 4.97
N LYS A 199 -6.14 7.57 5.88
CA LYS A 199 -5.89 6.55 6.91
C LYS A 199 -6.79 6.70 8.14
N ASN A 200 -7.40 7.87 8.34
CA ASN A 200 -8.47 8.13 9.29
C ASN A 200 -8.18 7.70 10.74
N GLN A 201 -6.96 7.96 11.23
CA GLN A 201 -6.59 7.64 12.61
C GLN A 201 -7.44 8.38 13.65
N LEU A 202 -8.07 9.49 13.26
CA LEU A 202 -8.97 10.21 14.16
C LEU A 202 -10.20 9.35 14.55
N LEU A 203 -10.72 8.53 13.63
CA LEU A 203 -11.80 7.58 13.95
C LEU A 203 -11.35 6.57 15.03
N LEU A 204 -10.10 6.10 14.94
CA LEU A 204 -9.51 5.21 15.93
C LEU A 204 -9.40 5.89 17.31
N LEU A 205 -8.91 7.14 17.34
CA LEU A 205 -8.81 7.90 18.59
C LEU A 205 -10.18 8.15 19.22
N LYS A 206 -11.20 8.47 18.41
CA LYS A 206 -12.59 8.62 18.87
C LYS A 206 -13.12 7.33 19.51
N ALA A 207 -12.84 6.16 18.90
CA ALA A 207 -13.23 4.90 19.47
C ALA A 207 -12.58 4.66 20.84
N PHE A 208 -11.27 4.92 20.97
CA PHE A 208 -10.55 4.73 22.22
C PHE A 208 -10.83 5.79 23.29
N LYS A 209 -11.36 6.96 22.92
CA LYS A 209 -11.93 7.90 23.89
C LYS A 209 -13.10 7.28 24.68
N GLU A 210 -13.91 6.45 24.01
CA GLU A 210 -15.09 5.82 24.59
C GLU A 210 -14.81 4.40 25.15
N LEU A 211 -13.61 3.86 24.99
CA LEU A 211 -13.20 2.54 25.46
C LEU A 211 -12.14 2.63 26.57
N ARG A 212 -12.27 3.62 27.44
CA ARG A 212 -11.28 3.89 28.52
C ARG A 212 -11.26 2.81 29.60
N GLU A 213 -12.34 2.09 29.75
CA GLU A 213 -12.48 0.99 30.70
C GLU A 213 -11.51 -0.17 30.43
N PHE A 214 -11.07 -0.34 29.19
CA PHE A 214 -10.14 -1.40 28.82
C PHE A 214 -8.69 -1.00 29.14
N ASN A 215 -7.89 -2.00 29.55
CA ASN A 215 -6.46 -1.82 29.77
C ASN A 215 -5.68 -2.11 28.49
N TYR A 216 -5.24 -1.04 27.81
CA TYR A 216 -4.54 -1.12 26.52
C TYR A 216 -3.41 -0.09 26.38
N ASN A 217 -2.49 -0.39 25.48
CA ASN A 217 -1.56 0.56 24.86
C ASN A 217 -1.81 0.60 23.35
N LEU A 218 -2.09 1.76 22.79
CA LEU A 218 -2.19 1.96 21.35
C LEU A 218 -0.97 2.70 20.82
N THR A 219 -0.24 2.06 19.93
CA THR A 219 0.85 2.68 19.18
C THR A 219 0.38 3.01 17.78
N ILE A 220 0.49 4.27 17.39
CA ILE A 220 0.23 4.76 16.03
C ILE A 220 1.57 5.12 15.40
N ILE A 221 1.93 4.48 14.28
CA ILE A 221 3.19 4.74 13.58
C ILE A 221 2.91 5.41 12.24
N GLY A 222 3.50 6.59 12.03
CA GLY A 222 3.42 7.28 10.76
C GLY A 222 3.75 8.76 10.80
N ASN A 223 3.81 9.35 9.60
CA ASN A 223 3.99 10.79 9.38
C ASN A 223 2.87 11.30 8.50
N GLY A 224 2.52 12.58 8.61
CA GLY A 224 1.55 13.18 7.69
C GLY A 224 0.89 14.45 8.21
N SER A 225 0.11 15.09 7.34
CA SER A 225 -0.50 16.41 7.57
C SER A 225 -1.51 16.47 8.73
N LYS A 226 -1.97 15.32 9.23
CA LYS A 226 -2.93 15.25 10.34
C LYS A 226 -2.27 15.01 11.71
N GLU A 227 -0.94 15.00 11.79
CA GLU A 227 -0.21 14.73 13.03
C GLU A 227 -0.61 15.64 14.18
N ASN A 228 -0.59 16.96 13.96
CA ASN A 228 -0.92 17.94 15.00
C ASN A 228 -2.37 17.79 15.50
N ASN A 229 -3.31 17.53 14.58
CA ASN A 229 -4.70 17.28 14.92
C ASN A 229 -4.86 16.05 15.82
N LEU A 230 -4.12 14.96 15.52
CA LEU A 230 -4.17 13.73 16.31
C LEU A 230 -3.52 13.93 17.69
N LYS A 231 -2.38 14.61 17.77
CA LYS A 231 -1.71 14.95 19.05
C LYS A 231 -2.60 15.83 19.94
N ASN A 232 -3.21 16.85 19.35
CA ASN A 232 -4.14 17.72 20.08
C ASN A 232 -5.35 16.94 20.60
N PHE A 233 -5.94 16.07 19.78
CA PHE A 233 -7.03 15.20 20.22
C PHE A 233 -6.64 14.31 21.42
N ILE A 234 -5.46 13.70 21.37
CA ILE A 234 -4.92 12.87 22.46
C ILE A 234 -4.76 13.72 23.74
N LYS A 235 -4.20 14.93 23.64
CA LYS A 235 -3.98 15.85 24.76
C LYS A 235 -5.30 16.29 25.40
N ILE A 236 -6.22 16.83 24.61
CA ILE A 236 -7.52 17.33 25.09
C ILE A 236 -8.32 16.24 25.78
N ASN A 237 -8.25 15.00 25.27
CA ASN A 237 -9.00 13.88 25.83
C ASN A 237 -8.21 13.09 26.89
N LYS A 238 -7.04 13.56 27.37
CA LYS A 238 -6.22 12.95 28.42
C LYS A 238 -5.86 11.48 28.13
N LEU A 239 -5.51 11.17 26.86
CA LEU A 239 -5.19 9.81 26.41
C LEU A 239 -3.67 9.51 26.32
N GLN A 240 -2.79 10.45 26.74
CA GLN A 240 -1.35 10.36 26.54
C GLN A 240 -0.70 9.14 27.23
N LYS A 241 -1.26 8.70 28.36
CA LYS A 241 -0.78 7.50 29.10
C LYS A 241 -1.03 6.19 28.33
N LYS A 242 -2.05 6.15 27.45
CA LYS A 242 -2.48 4.94 26.72
C LYS A 242 -2.17 4.96 25.23
N ILE A 243 -1.94 6.15 24.63
CA ILE A 243 -1.79 6.29 23.17
C ILE A 243 -0.52 7.04 22.83
N LYS A 244 0.33 6.44 21.98
CA LYS A 244 1.59 7.03 21.51
C LYS A 244 1.59 7.15 19.98
N ILE A 245 2.09 8.28 19.45
CA ILE A 245 2.37 8.47 18.03
C ILE A 245 3.89 8.45 17.85
N ILE A 246 4.37 7.55 16.98
CA ILE A 246 5.79 7.39 16.69
C ILE A 246 6.04 7.68 15.21
N LYS A 247 7.09 8.47 14.93
CA LYS A 247 7.47 8.89 13.58
C LYS A 247 8.73 8.21 13.08
N ASN A 248 8.95 8.31 11.76
CA ASN A 248 10.20 7.97 11.10
C ASN A 248 10.66 6.51 11.32
N ILE A 249 9.72 5.61 11.56
CA ILE A 249 10.02 4.19 11.67
C ILE A 249 10.10 3.58 10.27
N THR A 250 11.25 3.04 9.91
CA THR A 250 11.48 2.33 8.64
C THR A 250 11.16 0.84 8.74
N ASN A 251 11.43 0.22 9.90
CA ASN A 251 11.11 -1.17 10.16
C ASN A 251 10.07 -1.29 11.27
N ILE A 252 8.89 -1.76 10.91
CA ILE A 252 7.74 -1.94 11.81
C ILE A 252 7.68 -3.33 12.44
N ASP A 253 8.59 -4.25 12.09
CA ASP A 253 8.52 -5.66 12.50
C ASP A 253 8.53 -5.82 14.02
N LYS A 254 9.38 -5.05 14.74
CA LYS A 254 9.41 -5.07 16.21
C LYS A 254 8.07 -4.71 16.83
N PHE A 255 7.35 -3.75 16.23
CA PHE A 255 6.03 -3.34 16.71
C PHE A 255 4.97 -4.38 16.35
N LEU A 256 5.02 -4.96 15.15
CA LEU A 256 4.14 -6.04 14.74
C LEU A 256 4.35 -7.29 15.62
N ILE A 257 5.59 -7.68 15.93
CA ILE A 257 5.86 -8.83 16.80
C ILE A 257 5.27 -8.63 18.20
N ASN A 258 5.29 -7.43 18.72
CA ASN A 258 4.92 -7.13 20.10
C ASN A 258 3.44 -6.70 20.28
N CYS A 259 2.71 -6.43 19.20
CA CYS A 259 1.28 -6.12 19.32
C CYS A 259 0.44 -7.41 19.43
N ASP A 260 -0.71 -7.28 20.05
CA ASP A 260 -1.72 -8.33 20.16
C ASP A 260 -2.71 -8.24 19.00
N ALA A 261 -3.05 -7.01 18.56
CA ALA A 261 -3.87 -6.78 17.37
C ALA A 261 -3.41 -5.58 16.56
N PHE A 262 -3.65 -5.66 15.26
CA PHE A 262 -3.44 -4.58 14.30
C PHE A 262 -4.80 -3.98 13.89
N ILE A 263 -4.91 -2.65 13.89
CA ILE A 263 -6.16 -1.96 13.55
C ILE A 263 -5.94 -1.03 12.35
N LEU A 264 -6.74 -1.17 11.28
CA LEU A 264 -6.74 -0.29 10.12
C LEU A 264 -8.09 0.43 10.01
N THR A 265 -8.05 1.76 9.97
CA THR A 265 -9.26 2.61 9.94
C THR A 265 -9.43 3.39 8.63
N SER A 266 -8.72 2.99 7.59
CA SER A 266 -8.66 3.70 6.31
C SER A 266 -10.06 3.89 5.68
N ARG A 267 -10.26 5.05 5.05
CA ARG A 267 -11.47 5.35 4.26
C ARG A 267 -11.46 4.67 2.90
N PHE A 268 -10.28 4.46 2.34
CA PHE A 268 -10.05 3.79 1.06
C PHE A 268 -8.61 3.27 0.96
N GLU A 269 -8.44 2.17 0.23
CA GLU A 269 -7.16 1.51 -0.03
C GLU A 269 -7.09 1.02 -1.49
N GLY A 270 -5.95 0.47 -1.87
CA GLY A 270 -5.82 -0.43 -3.00
C GLY A 270 -5.68 -1.86 -2.47
N LEU A 271 -4.45 -2.24 -2.09
CA LEU A 271 -4.15 -3.44 -1.35
C LEU A 271 -3.18 -3.06 -0.21
N PRO A 272 -3.64 -2.89 1.03
CA PRO A 272 -2.79 -2.42 2.13
C PRO A 272 -1.79 -3.47 2.59
N ASN A 273 -0.52 -3.34 2.18
CA ASN A 273 0.56 -4.29 2.53
C ASN A 273 0.66 -4.55 4.02
N VAL A 274 0.39 -3.54 4.85
CA VAL A 274 0.49 -3.64 6.31
C VAL A 274 -0.47 -4.67 6.92
N LEU A 275 -1.62 -4.95 6.29
CA LEU A 275 -2.49 -6.04 6.73
C LEU A 275 -1.87 -7.40 6.42
N ILE A 276 -1.20 -7.53 5.28
CA ILE A 276 -0.48 -8.74 4.89
C ILE A 276 0.72 -8.93 5.84
N GLU A 277 1.48 -7.86 6.11
CA GLU A 277 2.57 -7.85 7.09
C GLU A 277 2.09 -8.30 8.48
N ALA A 278 0.91 -7.83 8.93
CA ALA A 278 0.31 -8.27 10.19
C ALA A 278 -0.08 -9.75 10.18
N GLN A 279 -0.63 -10.27 9.07
CA GLN A 279 -0.93 -11.70 8.93
C GLN A 279 0.35 -12.56 8.96
N ILE A 280 1.43 -12.12 8.33
CA ILE A 280 2.75 -12.78 8.36
C ILE A 280 3.25 -12.94 9.80
N MET A 281 3.02 -11.92 10.64
CA MET A 281 3.40 -11.93 12.05
C MET A 281 2.35 -12.57 12.98
N ASN A 282 1.37 -13.29 12.41
CA ASN A 282 0.28 -13.94 13.16
C ASN A 282 -0.47 -13.00 14.09
N LYS A 283 -0.77 -11.78 13.64
CA LYS A 283 -1.53 -10.80 14.43
C LYS A 283 -3.00 -10.84 14.11
N PHE A 284 -3.84 -10.67 15.15
CA PHE A 284 -5.25 -10.45 14.94
C PHE A 284 -5.47 -9.10 14.25
N ILE A 285 -6.42 -9.03 13.32
CA ILE A 285 -6.65 -7.82 12.52
C ILE A 285 -8.08 -7.35 12.68
N ILE A 286 -8.23 -6.05 12.96
CA ILE A 286 -9.49 -5.32 12.87
C ILE A 286 -9.33 -4.27 11.78
N SER A 287 -10.15 -4.33 10.74
CA SER A 287 -10.00 -3.41 9.59
C SER A 287 -11.33 -2.82 9.14
N SER A 288 -11.28 -1.57 8.68
CA SER A 288 -12.39 -1.01 7.91
C SER A 288 -12.66 -1.86 6.67
N ASN A 289 -13.93 -2.09 6.37
CA ASN A 289 -14.39 -2.65 5.10
C ASN A 289 -14.45 -1.52 4.05
N CYS A 290 -13.34 -0.81 3.88
CA CYS A 290 -13.25 0.26 2.90
C CYS A 290 -13.13 -0.29 1.47
N PRO A 291 -13.42 0.54 0.45
CA PRO A 291 -13.28 0.15 -0.94
C PRO A 291 -11.88 -0.39 -1.24
N THR A 292 -11.84 -1.59 -1.79
CA THR A 292 -10.73 -2.42 -2.24
C THR A 292 -9.71 -2.84 -1.15
N GLY A 293 -9.27 -4.07 -1.22
CA GLY A 293 -8.16 -4.66 -0.47
C GLY A 293 -8.47 -5.26 0.89
N PRO A 294 -8.94 -4.54 1.93
CA PRO A 294 -9.09 -5.12 3.26
C PRO A 294 -10.02 -6.34 3.31
N ARG A 295 -11.17 -6.28 2.65
CA ARG A 295 -12.12 -7.40 2.56
C ARG A 295 -11.49 -8.62 1.89
N GLU A 296 -10.73 -8.38 0.82
CA GLU A 296 -10.03 -9.42 0.09
C GLU A 296 -8.90 -10.04 0.93
N ILE A 297 -8.08 -9.23 1.62
CA ILE A 297 -7.03 -9.73 2.51
C ILE A 297 -7.61 -10.51 3.68
N LEU A 298 -8.68 -10.04 4.29
CA LEU A 298 -9.34 -10.70 5.42
C LEU A 298 -10.37 -11.76 5.00
N MET A 299 -10.47 -12.07 3.68
CA MET A 299 -11.33 -13.12 3.15
C MET A 299 -12.76 -13.02 3.68
N ASN A 300 -13.39 -11.85 3.48
CA ASN A 300 -14.75 -11.53 3.97
C ASN A 300 -14.91 -11.70 5.48
N GLY A 301 -13.86 -11.42 6.28
CA GLY A 301 -13.90 -11.51 7.75
C GLY A 301 -13.49 -12.87 8.33
N LYS A 302 -13.17 -13.88 7.50
CA LYS A 302 -12.67 -15.18 7.98
C LYS A 302 -11.28 -15.06 8.63
N ALA A 303 -10.47 -14.07 8.25
CA ALA A 303 -9.10 -13.85 8.74
C ALA A 303 -8.95 -12.63 9.67
N GLY A 304 -10.03 -12.13 10.25
CA GLY A 304 -10.05 -10.97 11.15
C GLY A 304 -11.43 -10.35 11.23
N TYR A 305 -11.56 -9.22 11.92
CA TYR A 305 -12.83 -8.50 11.95
C TYR A 305 -12.84 -7.36 10.91
N LEU A 306 -13.97 -7.25 10.19
CA LEU A 306 -14.28 -6.11 9.33
C LEU A 306 -15.35 -5.26 10.00
N PHE A 307 -15.16 -3.95 10.03
CA PHE A 307 -16.18 -3.00 10.46
C PHE A 307 -16.64 -2.11 9.30
N LYS A 308 -17.86 -1.61 9.34
CA LYS A 308 -18.44 -0.73 8.32
C LYS A 308 -17.57 0.50 8.12
N ASN A 309 -17.25 0.81 6.85
CA ASN A 309 -16.33 1.91 6.52
C ASN A 309 -16.76 3.24 7.14
N ASN A 310 -15.82 3.92 7.82
CA ASN A 310 -16.04 5.20 8.49
C ASN A 310 -17.14 5.18 9.57
N ASN A 311 -17.46 4.03 10.15
CA ASN A 311 -18.49 3.88 11.19
C ASN A 311 -17.83 3.69 12.56
N LEU A 312 -18.02 4.68 13.45
CA LEU A 312 -17.45 4.68 14.80
C LEU A 312 -18.07 3.60 15.69
N SER A 313 -19.39 3.45 15.64
CA SER A 313 -20.10 2.48 16.49
C SER A 313 -19.71 1.06 16.17
N ASP A 314 -19.63 0.69 14.88
CA ASP A 314 -19.22 -0.66 14.48
C ASP A 314 -17.73 -0.92 14.79
N LEU A 315 -16.86 0.09 14.63
CA LEU A 315 -15.45 -0.02 15.08
C LEU A 315 -15.37 -0.34 16.58
N LYS A 316 -16.12 0.39 17.41
CA LYS A 316 -16.17 0.14 18.86
C LYS A 316 -16.65 -1.27 19.18
N ILE A 317 -17.72 -1.74 18.53
CA ILE A 317 -18.24 -3.10 18.70
C ILE A 317 -17.16 -4.14 18.40
N LYS A 318 -16.42 -4.00 17.28
CA LYS A 318 -15.37 -4.94 16.90
C LYS A 318 -14.16 -4.89 17.86
N ILE A 319 -13.81 -3.72 18.37
CA ILE A 319 -12.75 -3.59 19.38
C ILE A 319 -13.20 -4.22 20.70
N LYS A 320 -14.41 -3.93 21.19
CA LYS A 320 -14.96 -4.55 22.41
C LYS A 320 -15.00 -6.08 22.29
N LYS A 321 -15.52 -6.59 21.16
CA LYS A 321 -15.54 -8.03 20.88
C LYS A 321 -14.13 -8.63 20.97
N PHE A 322 -13.12 -7.98 20.40
CA PHE A 322 -11.74 -8.44 20.51
C PHE A 322 -11.24 -8.46 21.96
N PHE A 323 -11.49 -7.44 22.77
CA PHE A 323 -11.07 -7.42 24.18
C PHE A 323 -11.69 -8.55 24.98
N LEU A 324 -12.98 -8.83 24.77
CA LEU A 324 -13.71 -9.89 25.49
C LEU A 324 -13.28 -11.29 25.04
N MET A 325 -13.07 -11.48 23.73
CA MET A 325 -12.81 -12.79 23.13
C MET A 325 -11.34 -13.04 22.75
N ARG A 326 -10.39 -12.19 23.16
CA ARG A 326 -9.00 -12.29 22.71
C ARG A 326 -8.30 -13.62 22.99
N ASN A 327 -8.77 -14.34 24.01
CA ASN A 327 -8.25 -15.67 24.37
C ASN A 327 -9.11 -16.81 23.79
N ASP A 328 -10.16 -16.47 23.04
CA ASP A 328 -11.08 -17.43 22.46
C ASP A 328 -10.47 -18.16 21.26
N ILE A 329 -10.96 -19.37 21.03
CA ILE A 329 -10.58 -20.20 19.90
C ILE A 329 -10.95 -19.54 18.55
N GLU A 330 -12.01 -18.71 18.51
CA GLU A 330 -12.40 -17.94 17.32
C GLU A 330 -11.26 -17.04 16.84
N ILE A 331 -10.63 -16.28 17.75
CA ILE A 331 -9.52 -15.40 17.44
C ILE A 331 -8.32 -16.18 16.87
N SER A 332 -7.96 -17.29 17.53
CA SER A 332 -6.88 -18.17 17.08
C SER A 332 -7.17 -18.79 15.70
N LYS A 333 -8.40 -19.24 15.46
CA LYS A 333 -8.84 -19.76 14.16
C LYS A 333 -8.71 -18.71 13.06
N LYS A 334 -9.13 -17.46 13.29
CA LYS A 334 -9.03 -16.37 12.32
C LYS A 334 -7.58 -16.03 11.99
N ILE A 335 -6.69 -15.98 12.98
CA ILE A 335 -5.25 -15.75 12.78
C ILE A 335 -4.65 -16.87 11.90
N LYS A 336 -4.88 -18.14 12.27
CA LYS A 336 -4.42 -19.31 11.52
C LYS A 336 -4.95 -19.32 10.09
N TYR A 337 -6.22 -18.97 9.89
CA TYR A 337 -6.84 -18.90 8.58
C TYR A 337 -6.18 -17.85 7.69
N GLY A 338 -5.90 -16.65 8.23
CA GLY A 338 -5.18 -15.60 7.53
C GLY A 338 -3.78 -16.05 7.10
N TYR A 339 -3.03 -16.67 8.02
CA TYR A 339 -1.67 -17.15 7.75
C TYR A 339 -1.64 -18.25 6.66
N LYS A 340 -2.54 -19.24 6.70
CA LYS A 340 -2.62 -20.31 5.68
C LYS A 340 -2.85 -19.78 4.26
N ASN A 341 -3.46 -18.61 4.12
CA ASN A 341 -3.83 -18.02 2.83
C ASN A 341 -2.83 -16.97 2.32
N LEU A 342 -1.64 -16.86 2.92
CA LEU A 342 -0.60 -15.89 2.51
C LEU A 342 0.05 -16.19 1.17
N ASN A 343 0.02 -17.44 0.70
CA ASN A 343 0.67 -17.84 -0.56
C ASN A 343 0.26 -17.00 -1.76
N ARG A 344 -0.98 -16.50 -1.81
CA ARG A 344 -1.44 -15.59 -2.88
C ARG A 344 -0.63 -14.29 -2.97
N PHE A 345 0.02 -13.87 -1.87
CA PHE A 345 0.89 -12.70 -1.79
C PHE A 345 2.37 -13.06 -1.88
N ASP A 346 2.68 -14.31 -2.30
CA ASP A 346 4.08 -14.74 -2.45
C ASP A 346 4.85 -13.80 -3.38
N ALA A 347 6.02 -13.37 -2.91
CA ALA A 347 6.80 -12.38 -3.62
C ALA A 347 7.37 -12.94 -4.93
N ASN A 348 7.90 -14.17 -4.91
CA ASN A 348 8.51 -14.76 -6.10
C ASN A 348 7.48 -15.00 -7.20
N GLU A 349 6.31 -15.56 -6.84
CA GLU A 349 5.22 -15.80 -7.80
C GLU A 349 4.68 -14.49 -8.41
N ASN A 350 4.43 -13.48 -7.57
CA ASN A 350 3.89 -12.22 -8.07
C ASN A 350 4.94 -11.41 -8.84
N LEU A 351 6.21 -11.42 -8.44
CA LEU A 351 7.31 -10.82 -9.20
C LEU A 351 7.51 -11.50 -10.55
N TYR A 352 7.40 -12.84 -10.60
CA TYR A 352 7.44 -13.57 -11.86
C TYR A 352 6.28 -13.21 -12.80
N LYS A 353 5.05 -13.00 -12.26
CA LYS A 353 3.91 -12.51 -13.06
C LYS A 353 4.19 -11.14 -13.65
N TYR A 354 4.78 -10.20 -12.91
CA TYR A 354 5.24 -8.91 -13.47
C TYR A 354 6.23 -9.09 -14.61
N TYR A 355 7.26 -9.90 -14.38
CA TYR A 355 8.26 -10.20 -15.42
C TYR A 355 7.60 -10.79 -16.68
N LYS A 356 6.73 -11.79 -16.52
CA LYS A 356 6.01 -12.45 -17.63
C LYS A 356 5.18 -11.45 -18.45
N GLU A 357 4.49 -10.52 -17.83
CA GLU A 357 3.72 -9.51 -18.57
C GLU A 357 4.62 -8.47 -19.27
N ILE A 358 5.78 -8.14 -18.70
CA ILE A 358 6.75 -7.23 -19.32
C ILE A 358 7.41 -7.86 -20.56
N ILE A 359 7.76 -9.15 -20.53
CA ILE A 359 8.44 -9.79 -21.65
C ILE A 359 7.50 -10.12 -22.81
N LYS A 360 6.17 -10.16 -22.61
CA LYS A 360 5.18 -10.41 -23.67
C LYS A 360 5.00 -9.21 -24.62
N ILE A 361 5.34 -8.01 -24.20
CA ILE A 361 5.27 -6.77 -24.97
C ILE A 361 6.53 -6.61 -25.82
#